data_f8c7e7ef5e61983ee2d6cfafd3bb197e
#
_entry.id   f8c7e7ef5e61983ee2d6cfafd3bb197e
#
_cell.length_a   1.000
_cell.length_b   1.000
_cell.length_c   1.000
_cell.angle_alpha   90.00
_cell.angle_beta   90.00
_cell.angle_gamma   90.00
#
_symmetry.space_group_name_H-M   'P 1'
#
loop_
_entity.id
_entity.type
_entity.pdbx_description
1 polymer ?
#
loop_
_entity_poly.entity_id
_entity_poly.type
_entity_poly.pdbx_seq_one_letter_code
_entity_poly.pdbx_strand_id
1 'polypeptide(L)'
;MAGETKLSHTAAMILQAVNAGFIYGFSVMETTGLPSGTVYPAMRRLERDELIRSNWEAQSIADAELRPPRKYYKLTRAGKLTLEASRKRYPLLEKMIPTPQEESV
;
A
#
# COMPACT_ATOMS: atom_id res chain seq x y z
N MET A 1 -6.78 12.36 -22.89
CA MET A 1 -6.20 12.66 -21.67
C MET A 1 -6.54 11.65 -20.61
N ALA A 2 -5.55 11.22 -20.03
CA ALA A 2 -5.74 10.25 -19.01
C ALA A 2 -6.53 10.91 -17.91
N GLY A 3 -7.69 10.47 -17.69
CA GLY A 3 -8.44 10.90 -16.57
C GLY A 3 -7.76 10.51 -15.30
N GLU A 4 -8.26 11.02 -14.23
CA GLU A 4 -7.81 10.57 -12.93
C GLU A 4 -8.13 9.12 -12.77
N THR A 5 -7.19 8.38 -12.24
CA THR A 5 -7.43 6.99 -11.91
C THR A 5 -8.39 6.95 -10.72
N LYS A 6 -9.55 6.34 -10.94
CA LYS A 6 -10.51 6.18 -9.86
C LYS A 6 -10.35 4.78 -9.30
N LEU A 7 -9.86 4.71 -8.09
CA LEU A 7 -9.65 3.42 -7.46
C LEU A 7 -10.95 2.92 -6.83
N SER A 8 -11.10 1.61 -6.80
CA SER A 8 -12.14 1.01 -5.98
C SER A 8 -11.82 1.28 -4.51
N HIS A 9 -12.81 1.11 -3.66
CA HIS A 9 -12.59 1.27 -2.22
C HIS A 9 -11.49 0.32 -1.74
N THR A 10 -11.52 -0.91 -2.21
CA THR A 10 -10.51 -1.91 -1.84
C THR A 10 -9.11 -1.48 -2.24
N ALA A 11 -8.94 -1.00 -3.48
CA ALA A 11 -7.63 -0.55 -3.94
C ALA A 11 -7.17 0.68 -3.16
N ALA A 12 -8.10 1.57 -2.85
CA ALA A 12 -7.77 2.75 -2.06
C ALA A 12 -7.33 2.38 -0.65
N MET A 13 -7.97 1.37 -0.04
CA MET A 13 -7.55 0.88 1.27
C MET A 13 -6.12 0.35 1.24
N ILE A 14 -5.79 -0.39 0.19
CA ILE A 14 -4.44 -0.94 0.06
C ILE A 14 -3.42 0.18 -0.10
N LEU A 15 -3.74 1.17 -0.94
CA LEU A 15 -2.85 2.30 -1.16
C LEU A 15 -2.64 3.08 0.13
N GLN A 16 -3.73 3.29 0.90
CA GLN A 16 -3.65 3.96 2.18
C GLN A 16 -2.80 3.16 3.16
N ALA A 17 -2.94 1.85 3.19
CA ALA A 17 -2.15 1.00 4.08
C ALA A 17 -0.67 1.11 3.76
N VAL A 18 -0.30 1.05 2.48
CA VAL A 18 1.10 1.18 2.10
C VAL A 18 1.63 2.55 2.51
N ASN A 19 0.84 3.61 2.30
CA ASN A 19 1.25 4.96 2.70
C ASN A 19 1.39 5.08 4.21
N ALA A 20 0.63 4.32 4.97
CA ALA A 20 0.68 4.35 6.42
C ALA A 20 1.84 3.54 7.01
N GLY A 21 2.60 2.87 6.16
CA GLY A 21 3.78 2.14 6.62
C GLY A 21 3.65 0.62 6.58
N PHE A 22 2.51 0.10 6.16
CA PHE A 22 2.32 -1.34 6.02
C PHE A 22 2.79 -1.72 4.63
N ILE A 23 4.10 -1.88 4.48
CA ILE A 23 4.76 -1.80 3.19
C ILE A 23 5.06 -3.15 2.54
N TYR A 24 4.62 -4.25 3.12
CA TYR A 24 4.70 -5.54 2.44
C TYR A 24 3.36 -6.26 2.53
N GLY A 25 3.14 -7.18 1.58
CA GLY A 25 1.82 -7.77 1.38
C GLY A 25 1.15 -8.33 2.62
N PHE A 26 1.93 -9.05 3.44
CA PHE A 26 1.35 -9.66 4.63
C PHE A 26 0.83 -8.59 5.62
N SER A 27 1.61 -7.51 5.80
CA SER A 27 1.16 -6.45 6.72
C SER A 27 -0.05 -5.72 6.17
N VAL A 28 -0.15 -5.58 4.84
CA VAL A 28 -1.33 -5.00 4.23
C VAL A 28 -2.55 -5.88 4.49
N MET A 29 -2.39 -7.20 4.34
CA MET A 29 -3.47 -8.13 4.64
C MET A 29 -3.93 -8.01 6.08
N GLU A 30 -3.00 -7.97 7.01
CA GLU A 30 -3.35 -7.88 8.42
C GLU A 30 -4.09 -6.59 8.75
N THR A 31 -3.60 -5.49 8.21
CA THR A 31 -4.17 -4.18 8.52
C THR A 31 -5.52 -3.96 7.87
N THR A 32 -5.70 -4.43 6.64
CA THR A 32 -6.94 -4.22 5.91
C THR A 32 -7.98 -5.29 6.19
N GLY A 33 -7.56 -6.45 6.65
CA GLY A 33 -8.45 -7.60 6.78
C GLY A 33 -8.79 -8.25 5.45
N LEU A 34 -8.15 -7.83 4.37
CA LEU A 34 -8.44 -8.37 3.05
C LEU A 34 -7.63 -9.66 2.82
N PRO A 35 -8.20 -10.62 2.12
CA PRO A 35 -7.49 -11.88 1.87
C PRO A 35 -6.43 -11.73 0.78
N SER A 36 -5.49 -12.67 0.76
CA SER A 36 -4.37 -12.63 -0.19
C SER A 36 -4.86 -12.60 -1.64
N GLY A 37 -5.95 -13.30 -1.93
CA GLY A 37 -6.50 -13.32 -3.28
C GLY A 37 -7.02 -11.97 -3.74
N THR A 38 -7.21 -11.05 -2.84
CA THR A 38 -7.60 -9.67 -3.15
C THR A 38 -6.38 -8.75 -3.12
N VAL A 39 -5.54 -8.89 -2.10
CA VAL A 39 -4.42 -7.96 -1.88
C VAL A 39 -3.37 -8.08 -2.98
N TYR A 40 -2.88 -9.29 -3.25
CA TYR A 40 -1.77 -9.41 -4.20
C TYR A 40 -2.14 -9.05 -5.63
N PRO A 41 -3.30 -9.46 -6.16
CA PRO A 41 -3.70 -8.98 -7.50
C PRO A 41 -3.87 -7.47 -7.55
N ALA A 42 -4.42 -6.87 -6.49
CA ALA A 42 -4.60 -5.42 -6.45
C ALA A 42 -3.25 -4.70 -6.42
N MET A 43 -2.29 -5.22 -5.65
CA MET A 43 -0.97 -4.61 -5.60
C MET A 43 -0.26 -4.72 -6.94
N ARG A 44 -0.44 -5.83 -7.66
CA ARG A 44 0.12 -5.95 -9.01
C ARG A 44 -0.47 -4.93 -9.96
N ARG A 45 -1.78 -4.67 -9.86
CA ARG A 45 -2.42 -3.65 -10.69
C ARG A 45 -1.92 -2.26 -10.35
N LEU A 46 -1.79 -1.97 -9.06
CA LEU A 46 -1.28 -0.67 -8.63
C LEU A 46 0.15 -0.46 -9.10
N GLU A 47 0.96 -1.50 -9.07
CA GLU A 47 2.33 -1.40 -9.55
C GLU A 47 2.38 -1.25 -11.07
N ARG A 48 1.54 -1.99 -11.79
CA ARG A 48 1.43 -1.86 -13.24
C ARG A 48 1.04 -0.44 -13.63
N ASP A 49 0.16 0.18 -12.86
CA ASP A 49 -0.30 1.54 -13.12
C ASP A 49 0.64 2.58 -12.54
N GLU A 50 1.78 2.14 -12.01
CA GLU A 50 2.83 3.01 -11.50
C GLU A 50 2.41 3.88 -10.33
N LEU A 51 1.47 3.40 -9.55
CA LEU A 51 1.06 4.08 -8.32
C LEU A 51 1.89 3.64 -7.13
N ILE A 52 2.46 2.44 -7.20
CA ILE A 52 3.41 1.97 -6.20
C ILE A 52 4.61 1.36 -6.91
N ARG A 53 5.73 1.30 -6.20
CA ARG A 53 6.95 0.62 -6.67
C ARG A 53 7.35 -0.39 -5.63
N SER A 54 8.02 -1.44 -6.09
CA SER A 54 8.46 -2.48 -5.19
C SER A 54 9.96 -2.66 -5.26
N ASN A 55 10.52 -3.11 -4.15
CA ASN A 55 11.92 -3.49 -4.04
C ASN A 55 12.01 -4.72 -3.16
N TRP A 56 12.91 -5.62 -3.52
CA TRP A 56 13.16 -6.78 -2.71
C TRP A 56 14.09 -6.42 -1.55
N GLU A 57 13.79 -7.00 -0.40
CA GLU A 57 14.66 -6.91 0.75
C GLU A 57 16.00 -7.56 0.43
N ALA A 58 17.09 -7.06 1.03
CA ALA A 58 18.39 -7.66 0.86
C ALA A 58 18.40 -9.09 1.41
N GLN A 59 19.05 -10.01 0.69
CA GLN A 59 19.09 -11.39 1.10
C GLN A 59 19.73 -11.55 2.49
N SER A 60 20.74 -10.74 2.79
CA SER A 60 21.42 -10.82 4.09
C SER A 60 20.47 -10.52 5.25
N ILE A 61 19.54 -9.60 5.06
CA ILE A 61 18.56 -9.28 6.10
C ILE A 61 17.59 -10.45 6.28
N ALA A 62 17.12 -10.98 5.16
CA ALA A 62 16.18 -12.12 5.22
C ALA A 62 16.85 -13.32 5.87
N ASP A 63 18.12 -13.57 5.55
CA ASP A 63 18.86 -14.68 6.12
C ASP A 63 19.00 -14.53 7.64
N ALA A 64 19.31 -13.30 8.09
CA ALA A 64 19.42 -13.05 9.52
C ALA A 64 18.11 -13.27 10.25
N GLU A 65 17.00 -13.07 9.56
CA GLU A 65 15.67 -13.26 10.13
C GLU A 65 15.14 -14.67 9.90
N LEU A 66 15.91 -15.51 9.24
CA LEU A 66 15.53 -16.91 8.97
C LEU A 66 14.21 -17.01 8.21
N ARG A 67 14.05 -16.19 7.18
CA ARG A 67 12.86 -16.20 6.35
C ARG A 67 13.21 -15.79 4.93
N PRO A 68 12.31 -16.05 3.96
CA PRO A 68 12.54 -15.56 2.58
C PRO A 68 12.52 -14.04 2.52
N PRO A 69 13.20 -13.44 1.54
CA PRO A 69 13.18 -12.00 1.37
C PRO A 69 11.76 -11.49 1.14
N ARG A 70 11.49 -10.31 1.66
CA ARG A 70 10.20 -9.65 1.48
C ARG A 70 10.27 -8.67 0.33
N LYS A 71 9.13 -8.49 -0.33
CA LYS A 71 8.98 -7.47 -1.34
C LYS A 71 8.31 -6.28 -0.69
N TYR A 72 8.99 -5.15 -0.69
CA TYR A 72 8.51 -3.93 -0.06
C TYR A 72 7.97 -2.97 -1.11
N TYR A 73 6.95 -2.23 -0.74
CA TYR A 73 6.27 -1.30 -1.64
C TYR A 73 6.28 0.10 -1.06
N LYS A 74 6.28 1.09 -1.94
CA LYS A 74 6.10 2.47 -1.53
C LYS A 74 5.32 3.19 -2.62
N LEU A 75 4.63 4.26 -2.25
CA LEU A 75 3.88 5.04 -3.22
C LEU A 75 4.83 5.85 -4.09
N THR A 76 4.49 5.93 -5.37
CA THR A 76 5.11 6.88 -6.27
C THR A 76 4.46 8.24 -6.04
N ARG A 77 4.98 9.27 -6.72
CA ARG A 77 4.32 10.56 -6.67
C ARG A 77 2.89 10.47 -7.19
N ALA A 78 2.70 9.76 -8.31
CA ALA A 78 1.36 9.54 -8.84
C ALA A 78 0.48 8.82 -7.84
N GLY A 79 1.04 7.86 -7.11
CA GLY A 79 0.30 7.14 -6.08
C GLY A 79 -0.15 8.05 -4.97
N LYS A 80 0.69 8.99 -4.57
CA LYS A 80 0.30 9.94 -3.51
C LYS A 80 -0.83 10.84 -3.96
N LEU A 81 -0.77 11.32 -5.21
CA LEU A 81 -1.84 12.16 -5.75
C LEU A 81 -3.15 11.38 -5.85
N THR A 82 -3.06 10.13 -6.31
CA THR A 82 -4.24 9.27 -6.42
C THR A 82 -4.83 8.98 -5.06
N LEU A 83 -3.97 8.78 -4.06
CA LEU A 83 -4.45 8.55 -2.70
C LEU A 83 -5.18 9.78 -2.16
N GLU A 84 -4.64 10.95 -2.43
CA GLU A 84 -5.30 12.18 -1.98
C GLU A 84 -6.70 12.31 -2.58
N ALA A 85 -6.83 12.02 -3.87
CA ALA A 85 -8.15 12.00 -4.52
C ALA A 85 -9.06 10.94 -3.93
N SER A 86 -8.48 9.78 -3.58
CA SER A 86 -9.25 8.69 -2.98
C SER A 86 -9.78 9.05 -1.60
N ARG A 87 -9.02 9.81 -0.82
CA ARG A 87 -9.47 10.25 0.49
C ARG A 87 -10.70 11.14 0.39
N LYS A 88 -10.76 11.96 -0.65
CA LYS A 88 -11.94 12.79 -0.88
C LYS A 88 -13.13 11.96 -1.33
N ARG A 89 -12.86 10.92 -2.13
CA ARG A 89 -13.91 10.04 -2.61
C ARG A 89 -14.44 9.13 -1.51
N TYR A 90 -13.55 8.71 -0.61
CA TYR A 90 -13.89 7.78 0.47
C TYR A 90 -13.51 8.42 1.81
N PRO A 91 -14.38 9.27 2.34
CA PRO A 91 -14.02 10.08 3.53
C PRO A 91 -13.64 9.28 4.76
N LEU A 92 -14.07 8.03 4.85
CA LEU A 92 -13.76 7.21 6.02
C LEU A 92 -12.44 6.46 5.88
N LEU A 93 -11.76 6.63 4.76
CA LEU A 93 -10.56 5.86 4.47
C LEU A 93 -9.50 6.01 5.55
N GLU A 94 -9.23 7.23 5.99
CA GLU A 94 -8.22 7.48 7.01
C GLU A 94 -8.64 6.97 8.38
N LYS A 95 -9.95 6.89 8.62
CA LYS A 95 -10.43 6.34 9.88
C LYS A 95 -10.26 4.83 9.92
N MET A 96 -10.43 4.18 8.77
CA MET A 96 -10.26 2.74 8.68
C MET A 96 -8.79 2.35 8.78
N ILE A 97 -7.92 3.12 8.17
CA ILE A 97 -6.48 2.86 8.16
C ILE A 97 -5.80 4.18 8.42
N PRO A 98 -5.67 4.58 9.69
CA PRO A 98 -5.09 5.89 10.00
C PRO A 98 -3.62 5.94 9.65
N THR A 99 -3.19 7.09 9.15
CA THR A 99 -1.76 7.32 8.97
C THR A 99 -1.13 7.43 10.35
N PRO A 100 -0.05 6.71 10.62
CA PRO A 100 0.60 6.82 11.93
C PRO A 100 1.03 8.25 12.16
N GLN A 101 0.65 8.79 13.30
CA GLN A 101 1.12 10.10 13.68
C GLN A 101 2.52 9.94 14.22
N GLU A 102 3.37 10.86 13.83
CA GLU A 102 4.68 10.86 14.43
C GLU A 102 4.53 11.13 15.89
N GLU A 103 5.09 10.23 16.65
CA GLU A 103 5.10 10.43 18.07
C GLU A 103 6.01 11.57 18.36
N SER A 104 5.46 12.70 18.59
CA SER A 104 6.29 13.79 18.96
C SER A 104 6.56 13.68 20.44
N VAL A 105 7.32 12.81 20.75
CA VAL A 105 7.59 12.61 22.16
C VAL A 105 8.76 13.43 22.61
#